data_71225f1a3eb3069e6aa8082ef5ddeecd
#
_entry.id   71225f1a3eb3069e6aa8082ef5ddeecd
#
_cell.length_a   1.000
_cell.length_b   1.000
_cell.length_c   1.000
_cell.angle_alpha   90.00
_cell.angle_beta   90.00
_cell.angle_gamma   90.00
#
_symmetry.space_group_name_H-M   'P 1'
#
loop_
_entity.id
_entity.type
_entity.pdbx_description
1 polymer ?
#
loop_
_entity_poly.entity_id
_entity_poly.type
_entity_poly.pdbx_seq_one_letter_code
_entity_poly.pdbx_strand_id
1 'polypeptide(L)'
;EISACLVGSEMCIRDSLIRKNPFGFELVNVIVNDSVRREAVTRKQEREFLRFIKEDAHFCKYYDAIFILFNTGLRISEFCGLTKSDLDFKNKRIRVNHQLQRTSQMQYIIEKPKTESGERYVPMSDEVMACFKRILKDRVNPKVEPMVDGMTGFLFLDKNDMPMVALHWEKYFQHIREKYNSIYKVQMPPITPHVCRHTFCSNMAKSGMNPKMLQYIMGHSDISV
;
A
#
# COMPACT_ATOMS: atom_id res chain seq x y z
N GLU A 1 -2.57 17.71 -25.67
CA GLU A 1 -2.79 17.40 -27.11
C GLU A 1 -4.16 16.77 -27.38
N ILE A 2 -4.62 15.80 -26.56
CA ILE A 2 -5.94 15.17 -26.71
C ILE A 2 -7.09 16.18 -26.53
N SER A 3 -6.96 17.12 -25.59
CA SER A 3 -7.96 18.14 -25.32
C SER A 3 -8.13 19.12 -26.51
N ALA A 4 -7.03 19.48 -27.15
CA ALA A 4 -7.06 20.37 -28.32
C ALA A 4 -7.70 19.69 -29.55
N CYS A 5 -7.51 18.37 -29.70
CA CYS A 5 -8.13 17.60 -30.79
C CYS A 5 -9.64 17.46 -30.63
N LEU A 6 -10.13 17.29 -29.39
CA LEU A 6 -11.57 17.22 -29.08
C LEU A 6 -12.29 18.55 -29.35
N VAL A 7 -11.68 19.67 -28.95
CA VAL A 7 -12.23 21.02 -29.23
C VAL A 7 -12.31 21.29 -30.72
N GLY A 8 -11.31 20.87 -31.49
CA GLY A 8 -11.32 21.00 -32.95
C GLY A 8 -12.43 20.19 -33.62
N SER A 9 -12.72 18.97 -33.13
CA SER A 9 -13.77 18.11 -33.68
C SER A 9 -15.19 18.64 -33.36
N GLU A 10 -15.42 19.20 -32.19
CA GLU A 10 -16.69 19.85 -31.83
C GLU A 10 -16.95 21.09 -32.67
N MET A 11 -15.92 21.89 -32.93
CA MET A 11 -16.01 23.04 -33.80
C MET A 11 -16.37 22.64 -35.25
N CYS A 12 -15.74 21.60 -35.79
CA CYS A 12 -16.04 21.07 -37.11
C CYS A 12 -17.49 20.52 -37.23
N ILE A 13 -18.05 19.93 -36.18
CA ILE A 13 -19.44 19.48 -36.13
C ILE A 13 -20.39 20.68 -36.12
N ARG A 14 -20.06 21.73 -35.36
CA ARG A 14 -20.84 22.96 -35.23
C ARG A 14 -20.90 23.72 -36.57
N ASP A 15 -19.82 23.70 -37.32
CA ASP A 15 -19.72 24.34 -38.64
C ASP A 15 -20.20 23.44 -39.79
N SER A 16 -20.88 22.31 -39.49
CA SER A 16 -21.40 21.35 -40.47
C SER A 16 -20.36 20.71 -41.39
N LEU A 17 -19.10 20.81 -41.06
CA LEU A 17 -18.00 20.17 -41.83
C LEU A 17 -17.90 18.66 -41.60
N ILE A 18 -18.38 18.19 -40.44
CA ILE A 18 -18.45 16.76 -40.07
C ILE A 18 -19.87 16.43 -39.63
N ARG A 19 -20.53 15.48 -40.29
CA ARG A 19 -21.94 15.12 -40.01
C ARG A 19 -22.11 14.26 -38.74
N LYS A 20 -21.07 13.62 -38.24
CA LYS A 20 -21.08 12.81 -37.00
C LYS A 20 -19.78 13.04 -36.24
N ASN A 21 -19.89 13.12 -34.93
CA ASN A 21 -18.72 13.16 -34.05
C ASN A 21 -17.89 11.87 -34.25
N PRO A 22 -16.67 11.92 -34.79
CA PRO A 22 -15.82 10.72 -34.95
C PRO A 22 -15.39 10.11 -33.62
N PHE A 23 -15.53 10.85 -32.50
CA PHE A 23 -15.20 10.40 -31.14
C PHE A 23 -16.48 10.05 -30.32
N GLY A 24 -17.64 9.95 -30.98
CA GLY A 24 -18.93 9.59 -30.35
C GLY A 24 -19.06 8.10 -30.01
N PHE A 25 -17.94 7.41 -29.70
CA PHE A 25 -17.93 6.07 -29.16
C PHE A 25 -17.61 6.11 -27.64
N GLU A 26 -18.28 5.28 -26.89
CA GLU A 26 -17.97 5.13 -25.47
C GLU A 26 -16.61 4.45 -25.33
N LEU A 27 -15.61 5.20 -24.82
CA LEU A 27 -14.26 4.70 -24.53
C LEU A 27 -14.27 3.44 -23.64
N VAL A 28 -15.30 3.29 -22.82
CA VAL A 28 -15.51 2.09 -21.98
C VAL A 28 -15.58 0.79 -22.81
N ASN A 29 -16.08 0.87 -24.05
CA ASN A 29 -16.21 -0.30 -24.93
C ASN A 29 -14.93 -0.60 -25.74
N VAL A 30 -13.95 0.33 -25.73
CA VAL A 30 -12.70 0.21 -26.50
C VAL A 30 -11.52 -0.11 -25.58
N ILE A 31 -11.57 0.33 -24.33
CA ILE A 31 -10.56 0.03 -23.32
C ILE A 31 -10.88 -1.36 -22.75
N VAL A 32 -10.23 -2.39 -23.29
CA VAL A 32 -10.16 -3.68 -22.60
C VAL A 32 -9.45 -3.43 -21.27
N ASN A 33 -10.20 -3.51 -20.18
CA ASN A 33 -9.62 -3.35 -18.85
C ASN A 33 -8.84 -4.62 -18.49
N ASP A 34 -7.62 -4.73 -18.98
CA ASP A 34 -6.67 -5.82 -18.66
C ASP A 34 -6.11 -5.69 -17.23
N SER A 35 -6.65 -4.78 -16.42
CA SER A 35 -6.27 -4.70 -15.02
C SER A 35 -6.66 -6.01 -14.35
N VAL A 36 -5.66 -6.80 -13.99
CA VAL A 36 -5.82 -8.00 -13.17
C VAL A 36 -6.57 -7.57 -11.91
N ARG A 37 -7.83 -8.03 -11.75
CA ARG A 37 -8.59 -7.80 -10.51
C ARG A 37 -7.77 -8.39 -9.37
N ARG A 38 -7.19 -7.52 -8.58
CA ARG A 38 -6.45 -7.90 -7.37
C ARG A 38 -7.47 -8.19 -6.28
N GLU A 39 -7.88 -9.45 -6.19
CA GLU A 39 -8.85 -9.89 -5.19
C GLU A 39 -8.21 -9.97 -3.80
N ALA A 40 -9.01 -9.64 -2.78
CA ALA A 40 -8.63 -9.88 -1.40
C ALA A 40 -8.43 -11.39 -1.18
N VAL A 41 -7.43 -11.76 -0.39
CA VAL A 41 -7.21 -13.16 -0.04
C VAL A 41 -8.20 -13.61 1.02
N THR A 42 -8.52 -14.90 1.02
CA THR A 42 -9.38 -15.49 2.04
C THR A 42 -8.66 -15.51 3.41
N ARG A 43 -9.44 -15.52 4.50
CA ARG A 43 -8.87 -15.65 5.87
C ARG A 43 -8.02 -16.91 6.05
N LYS A 44 -8.31 -17.98 5.29
CA LYS A 44 -7.52 -19.21 5.31
C LYS A 44 -6.15 -18.97 4.67
N GLN A 45 -6.14 -18.38 3.48
CA GLN A 45 -4.89 -18.04 2.77
C GLN A 45 -4.02 -17.06 3.56
N GLU A 46 -4.62 -16.02 4.13
CA GLU A 46 -3.93 -15.06 5.00
C GLU A 46 -3.24 -15.77 6.18
N ARG A 47 -3.97 -16.62 6.92
CA ARG A 47 -3.42 -17.38 8.04
C ARG A 47 -2.32 -18.34 7.63
N GLU A 48 -2.48 -19.05 6.52
CA GLU A 48 -1.47 -19.97 6.00
C GLU A 48 -0.21 -19.22 5.56
N PHE A 49 -0.36 -18.07 4.90
CA PHE A 49 0.75 -17.22 4.50
C PHE A 49 1.53 -16.68 5.71
N LEU A 50 0.83 -16.12 6.68
CA LEU A 50 1.45 -15.61 7.91
C LEU A 50 2.11 -16.73 8.73
N ARG A 51 1.49 -17.92 8.81
CA ARG A 51 2.09 -19.08 9.47
C ARG A 51 3.39 -19.49 8.79
N PHE A 52 3.37 -19.61 7.47
CA PHE A 52 4.57 -19.95 6.69
C PHE A 52 5.71 -18.96 6.96
N ILE A 53 5.42 -17.67 6.91
CA ILE A 53 6.44 -16.64 7.19
C ILE A 53 7.01 -16.80 8.59
N LYS A 54 6.17 -17.05 9.60
CA LYS A 54 6.58 -17.18 10.99
C LYS A 54 7.47 -18.40 11.24
N GLU A 55 7.20 -19.50 10.54
CA GLU A 55 7.94 -20.77 10.68
C GLU A 55 9.20 -20.82 9.82
N ASP A 56 9.31 -19.99 8.79
CA ASP A 56 10.46 -19.99 7.89
C ASP A 56 11.67 -19.26 8.51
N ALA A 57 12.80 -19.94 8.58
CA ALA A 57 14.03 -19.41 9.20
C ALA A 57 14.57 -18.12 8.55
N HIS A 58 14.30 -17.91 7.24
CA HIS A 58 14.76 -16.71 6.53
C HIS A 58 13.75 -15.58 6.58
N PHE A 59 12.44 -15.90 6.46
CA PHE A 59 11.39 -14.89 6.33
C PHE A 59 10.76 -14.46 7.65
N CYS A 60 11.01 -15.19 8.76
CA CYS A 60 10.42 -14.87 10.08
C CYS A 60 10.68 -13.41 10.53
N LYS A 61 11.82 -12.83 10.15
CA LYS A 61 12.17 -11.43 10.41
C LYS A 61 11.22 -10.40 9.76
N TYR A 62 10.47 -10.79 8.71
CA TYR A 62 9.50 -9.93 8.05
C TYR A 62 8.06 -10.13 8.56
N TYR A 63 7.84 -11.10 9.46
CA TYR A 63 6.53 -11.47 9.95
C TYR A 63 5.77 -10.27 10.52
N ASP A 64 6.39 -9.54 11.43
CA ASP A 64 5.75 -8.41 12.13
C ASP A 64 5.35 -7.30 11.16
N ALA A 65 6.19 -6.98 10.19
CA ALA A 65 5.92 -5.98 9.17
C ALA A 65 4.75 -6.40 8.26
N ILE A 66 4.74 -7.66 7.80
CA ILE A 66 3.69 -8.20 6.94
C ILE A 66 2.38 -8.32 7.71
N PHE A 67 2.42 -8.72 9.00
CA PHE A 67 1.25 -8.74 9.88
C PHE A 67 0.63 -7.34 10.03
N ILE A 68 1.44 -6.31 10.23
CA ILE A 68 0.99 -4.92 10.30
C ILE A 68 0.27 -4.51 9.01
N LEU A 69 0.83 -4.83 7.83
CA LEU A 69 0.21 -4.49 6.54
C LEU A 69 -1.19 -5.13 6.37
N PHE A 70 -1.39 -6.37 6.82
CA PHE A 70 -2.69 -7.04 6.80
C PHE A 70 -3.70 -6.45 7.80
N ASN A 71 -3.22 -5.82 8.88
CA ASN A 71 -4.08 -5.41 10.00
C ASN A 71 -4.23 -3.89 10.17
N THR A 72 -3.67 -3.09 9.26
CA THR A 72 -3.77 -1.62 9.34
C THR A 72 -4.30 -0.97 8.06
N GLY A 73 -4.21 -1.66 6.93
CA GLY A 73 -4.61 -1.14 5.63
C GLY A 73 -3.77 0.05 5.13
N LEU A 74 -2.58 0.27 5.67
CA LEU A 74 -1.65 1.30 5.22
C LEU A 74 -1.27 1.10 3.75
N ARG A 75 -1.07 2.21 3.01
CA ARG A 75 -0.41 2.13 1.71
C ARG A 75 1.06 1.78 1.92
N ILE A 76 1.65 1.03 0.98
CA ILE A 76 3.04 0.61 1.14
C ILE A 76 4.02 1.79 1.26
N SER A 77 3.80 2.88 0.54
CA SER A 77 4.62 4.08 0.64
C SER A 77 4.45 4.81 1.99
N GLU A 78 3.25 4.83 2.57
CA GLU A 78 2.98 5.32 3.92
C GLU A 78 3.72 4.45 4.95
N PHE A 79 3.59 3.12 4.82
CA PHE A 79 4.26 2.15 5.71
C PHE A 79 5.79 2.29 5.67
N CYS A 80 6.38 2.45 4.49
CA CYS A 80 7.81 2.68 4.33
C CYS A 80 8.28 4.01 4.96
N GLY A 81 7.41 5.02 4.95
CA GLY A 81 7.68 6.33 5.52
C GLY A 81 7.58 6.39 7.04
N LEU A 82 6.99 5.38 7.69
CA LEU A 82 6.79 5.41 9.14
C LEU A 82 8.10 5.62 9.91
N THR A 83 8.05 6.56 10.83
CA THR A 83 9.13 6.86 11.78
C THR A 83 8.72 6.48 13.20
N LYS A 84 9.69 6.46 14.12
CA LYS A 84 9.43 6.21 15.55
C LYS A 84 8.42 7.23 16.12
N SER A 85 8.43 8.48 15.64
CA SER A 85 7.56 9.55 16.11
C SER A 85 6.09 9.42 15.66
N ASP A 86 5.82 8.56 14.68
CA ASP A 86 4.45 8.35 14.18
C ASP A 86 3.66 7.32 14.99
N LEU A 87 4.31 6.64 15.92
CA LEU A 87 3.72 5.59 16.75
C LEU A 87 3.30 6.12 18.11
N ASP A 88 2.00 6.38 18.28
CA ASP A 88 1.41 6.79 19.55
C ASP A 88 0.89 5.55 20.31
N PHE A 89 1.77 4.91 21.07
CA PHE A 89 1.44 3.72 21.86
C PHE A 89 0.45 4.00 22.99
N LYS A 90 0.43 5.24 23.53
CA LYS A 90 -0.51 5.63 24.60
C LYS A 90 -1.94 5.63 24.09
N ASN A 91 -2.17 6.18 22.92
CA ASN A 91 -3.50 6.28 22.32
C ASN A 91 -3.75 5.16 21.30
N LYS A 92 -2.85 4.17 21.19
CA LYS A 92 -2.94 3.01 20.28
C LYS A 92 -3.26 3.42 18.84
N ARG A 93 -2.48 4.34 18.26
CA ARG A 93 -2.70 4.86 16.91
C ARG A 93 -1.40 5.16 16.17
N ILE A 94 -1.46 5.08 14.85
CA ILE A 94 -0.39 5.44 13.93
C ILE A 94 -0.77 6.77 13.28
N ARG A 95 0.12 7.75 13.29
CA ARG A 95 -0.05 8.99 12.53
C ARG A 95 0.41 8.76 11.09
N VAL A 96 -0.47 9.01 10.14
CA VAL A 96 -0.17 8.95 8.70
C VAL A 96 -0.31 10.35 8.14
N ASN A 97 0.79 11.01 7.83
CA ASN A 97 0.84 12.38 7.30
C ASN A 97 1.90 12.55 6.21
N HIS A 98 2.57 11.47 5.82
CA HIS A 98 3.57 11.46 4.77
C HIS A 98 3.76 10.06 4.21
N GLN A 99 4.46 9.99 3.10
CA GLN A 99 4.85 8.74 2.44
C GLN A 99 6.28 8.85 1.93
N LEU A 100 7.01 7.73 1.96
CA LEU A 100 8.35 7.62 1.42
C LEU A 100 8.28 7.03 0.01
N GLN A 101 8.93 7.70 -0.93
CA GLN A 101 9.10 7.21 -2.28
C GLN A 101 10.56 7.28 -2.72
N ARG A 102 10.87 6.58 -3.81
CA ARG A 102 12.15 6.69 -4.49
C ARG A 102 11.89 7.00 -5.96
N THR A 103 12.47 8.08 -6.43
CA THR A 103 12.32 8.52 -7.83
C THR A 103 13.01 7.57 -8.81
N SER A 104 12.74 7.73 -10.10
CA SER A 104 13.46 7.03 -11.18
C SER A 104 14.97 7.30 -11.16
N GLN A 105 15.38 8.45 -10.63
CA GLN A 105 16.78 8.84 -10.43
C GLN A 105 17.38 8.28 -9.14
N MET A 106 16.69 7.34 -8.47
CA MET A 106 17.11 6.69 -7.23
C MET A 106 17.19 7.61 -6.00
N GLN A 107 16.61 8.80 -6.06
CA GLN A 107 16.55 9.72 -4.93
C GLN A 107 15.37 9.38 -4.01
N TYR A 108 15.62 9.41 -2.71
CA TYR A 108 14.59 9.27 -1.69
C TYR A 108 13.89 10.59 -1.48
N ILE A 109 12.57 10.59 -1.43
CA ILE A 109 11.75 11.78 -1.22
C ILE A 109 10.63 11.46 -0.23
N ILE A 110 10.27 12.47 0.56
CA ILE A 110 9.09 12.45 1.41
C ILE A 110 8.00 13.28 0.74
N GLU A 111 6.89 12.63 0.42
CA GLU A 111 5.72 13.32 -0.11
C GLU A 111 4.64 13.44 0.97
N LYS A 112 4.00 14.59 1.04
CA LYS A 112 2.78 14.76 1.81
C LYS A 112 1.60 14.17 1.05
N PRO A 113 0.55 13.70 1.76
CA PRO A 113 -0.68 13.29 1.09
C PRO A 113 -1.23 14.41 0.20
N LYS A 114 -1.71 14.05 -0.98
CA LYS A 114 -2.28 15.03 -1.94
C LYS A 114 -3.57 15.68 -1.47
N THR A 115 -4.25 15.10 -0.48
CA THR A 115 -5.53 15.55 0.07
C THR A 115 -5.47 15.55 1.59
N GLU A 116 -6.26 16.41 2.23
CA GLU A 116 -6.42 16.41 3.70
C GLU A 116 -6.88 15.06 4.24
N SER A 117 -7.69 14.32 3.48
CA SER A 117 -8.11 12.94 3.84
C SER A 117 -6.94 11.95 3.92
N GLY A 118 -5.79 12.30 3.36
CA GLY A 118 -4.57 11.51 3.47
C GLY A 118 -3.91 11.63 4.85
N GLU A 119 -4.09 12.75 5.56
CA GLU A 119 -3.63 12.91 6.94
C GLU A 119 -4.65 12.30 7.89
N ARG A 120 -4.25 11.26 8.59
CA ARG A 120 -5.16 10.51 9.44
C ARG A 120 -4.45 9.75 10.53
N TYR A 121 -5.23 9.29 11.50
CA TYR A 121 -4.79 8.34 12.51
C TYR A 121 -5.40 6.96 12.24
N VAL A 122 -4.54 5.94 12.14
CA VAL A 122 -4.95 4.55 11.98
C VAL A 122 -4.87 3.87 13.35
N PRO A 123 -5.96 3.27 13.86
CA PRO A 123 -5.93 2.58 15.15
C PRO A 123 -5.05 1.32 15.09
N MET A 124 -4.41 1.00 16.21
CA MET A 124 -3.62 -0.22 16.38
C MET A 124 -4.36 -1.20 17.31
N SER A 125 -4.49 -2.47 16.88
CA SER A 125 -4.81 -3.55 17.82
C SER A 125 -3.62 -3.84 18.75
N ASP A 126 -3.87 -4.58 19.83
CA ASP A 126 -2.79 -4.94 20.75
C ASP A 126 -1.72 -5.80 20.08
N GLU A 127 -2.12 -6.65 19.14
CA GLU A 127 -1.19 -7.45 18.34
C GLU A 127 -0.32 -6.59 17.41
N VAL A 128 -0.92 -5.60 16.72
CA VAL A 128 -0.18 -4.65 15.87
C VAL A 128 0.79 -3.84 16.71
N MET A 129 0.35 -3.40 17.89
CA MET A 129 1.21 -2.67 18.83
C MET A 129 2.38 -3.54 19.31
N ALA A 130 2.15 -4.82 19.60
CA ALA A 130 3.20 -5.77 19.97
C ALA A 130 4.21 -5.98 18.82
N CYS A 131 3.74 -6.05 17.57
CA CYS A 131 4.61 -6.12 16.39
C CYS A 131 5.52 -4.89 16.30
N PHE A 132 4.98 -3.67 16.41
CA PHE A 132 5.80 -2.45 16.40
C PHE A 132 6.82 -2.41 17.54
N LYS A 133 6.45 -2.85 18.73
CA LYS A 133 7.39 -2.91 19.87
C LYS A 133 8.56 -3.87 19.59
N ARG A 134 8.30 -5.03 18.96
CA ARG A 134 9.37 -5.95 18.54
C ARG A 134 10.25 -5.33 17.46
N ILE A 135 9.65 -4.74 16.43
CA ILE A 135 10.39 -4.04 15.37
C ILE A 135 11.31 -2.97 15.96
N LEU A 136 10.80 -2.15 16.90
CA LEU A 136 11.61 -1.11 17.54
C LEU A 136 12.73 -1.66 18.42
N LYS A 137 12.49 -2.79 19.10
CA LYS A 137 13.49 -3.49 19.92
C LYS A 137 14.61 -4.08 19.06
N ASP A 138 14.24 -4.70 17.94
CA ASP A 138 15.15 -5.42 17.05
C ASP A 138 15.80 -4.50 16.00
N ARG A 139 15.33 -3.25 15.92
CA ARG A 139 15.87 -2.27 14.98
C ARG A 139 17.34 -1.98 15.28
N VAL A 140 18.19 -2.32 14.33
CA VAL A 140 19.60 -1.94 14.38
C VAL A 140 19.69 -0.42 14.31
N ASN A 141 20.37 0.20 15.27
CA ASN A 141 20.64 1.62 15.24
C ASN A 141 21.86 1.87 14.34
N PRO A 142 21.68 2.54 13.19
CA PRO A 142 22.80 2.86 12.30
C PRO A 142 23.77 3.82 12.98
N LYS A 143 25.04 3.83 12.52
CA LYS A 143 26.04 4.81 13.02
C LYS A 143 25.63 6.24 12.77
N VAL A 144 24.97 6.47 11.62
CA VAL A 144 24.39 7.75 11.24
C VAL A 144 22.95 7.48 10.82
N GLU A 145 21.99 8.07 11.50
CA GLU A 145 20.57 7.95 11.14
C GLU A 145 20.34 8.56 9.75
N PRO A 146 19.73 7.79 8.82
CA PRO A 146 19.41 8.33 7.50
C PRO A 146 18.39 9.46 7.62
N MET A 147 18.66 10.55 6.92
CA MET A 147 17.76 11.71 6.84
C MET A 147 17.25 11.82 5.40
N VAL A 148 15.93 11.93 5.25
CA VAL A 148 15.25 12.20 3.98
C VAL A 148 14.32 13.38 4.17
N ASP A 149 14.54 14.47 3.47
CA ASP A 149 13.76 15.72 3.54
C ASP A 149 13.50 16.18 4.99
N GLY A 150 14.53 16.08 5.84
CA GLY A 150 14.48 16.48 7.25
C GLY A 150 13.86 15.46 8.19
N MET A 151 13.38 14.33 7.71
CA MET A 151 12.83 13.23 8.51
C MET A 151 13.89 12.16 8.82
N THR A 152 13.86 11.64 10.03
CA THR A 152 14.78 10.61 10.55
C THR A 152 14.02 9.58 11.38
N GLY A 153 14.70 8.51 11.77
CA GLY A 153 14.12 7.49 12.65
C GLY A 153 13.14 6.55 11.95
N PHE A 154 13.33 6.32 10.65
CA PHE A 154 12.54 5.34 9.87
C PHE A 154 12.59 3.96 10.51
N LEU A 155 11.46 3.26 10.51
CA LEU A 155 11.33 1.95 11.17
C LEU A 155 12.12 0.85 10.46
N PHE A 156 12.14 0.89 9.13
CA PHE A 156 12.69 -0.16 8.29
C PHE A 156 13.88 0.35 7.49
N LEU A 157 15.04 -0.23 7.75
CA LEU A 157 16.28 0.10 7.05
C LEU A 157 16.75 -1.12 6.25
N ASP A 158 17.41 -0.86 5.13
CA ASP A 158 18.07 -1.88 4.34
C ASP A 158 19.50 -2.15 4.87
N LYS A 159 20.25 -3.03 4.18
CA LYS A 159 21.63 -3.38 4.56
C LYS A 159 22.63 -2.23 4.45
N ASN A 160 22.25 -1.13 3.81
CA ASN A 160 23.07 0.07 3.64
C ASN A 160 22.62 1.20 4.58
N ASP A 161 21.84 0.87 5.61
CA ASP A 161 21.22 1.81 6.55
C ASP A 161 20.28 2.84 5.89
N MET A 162 19.81 2.59 4.66
CA MET A 162 18.85 3.45 3.98
C MET A 162 17.42 2.97 4.21
N PRO A 163 16.42 3.88 4.23
CA PRO A 163 15.03 3.50 4.40
C PRO A 163 14.56 2.54 3.30
N MET A 164 13.86 1.47 3.69
CA MET A 164 13.28 0.53 2.75
C MET A 164 12.09 1.16 2.03
N VAL A 165 12.06 1.03 0.70
CA VAL A 165 10.95 1.52 -0.14
C VAL A 165 10.05 0.36 -0.62
N ALA A 166 8.92 0.69 -1.24
CA ALA A 166 7.91 -0.25 -1.71
C ALA A 166 8.50 -1.45 -2.48
N LEU A 167 9.46 -1.20 -3.38
CA LEU A 167 10.11 -2.24 -4.20
C LEU A 167 10.78 -3.34 -3.36
N HIS A 168 11.35 -3.02 -2.19
CA HIS A 168 11.95 -4.02 -1.31
C HIS A 168 10.87 -4.98 -0.79
N TRP A 169 9.74 -4.43 -0.33
CA TRP A 169 8.62 -5.23 0.18
C TRP A 169 7.97 -6.08 -0.91
N GLU A 170 7.75 -5.51 -2.11
CA GLU A 170 7.21 -6.26 -3.25
C GLU A 170 8.07 -7.48 -3.59
N LYS A 171 9.40 -7.33 -3.60
CA LYS A 171 10.33 -8.45 -3.81
C LYS A 171 10.24 -9.49 -2.70
N TYR A 172 10.13 -9.06 -1.42
CA TYR A 172 9.99 -10.02 -0.32
C TYR A 172 8.69 -10.81 -0.42
N PHE A 173 7.57 -10.16 -0.70
CA PHE A 173 6.30 -10.84 -0.92
C PHE A 173 6.39 -11.85 -2.07
N GLN A 174 7.05 -11.46 -3.17
CA GLN A 174 7.27 -12.34 -4.31
C GLN A 174 8.09 -13.59 -3.91
N HIS A 175 9.24 -13.40 -3.27
CA HIS A 175 10.12 -14.50 -2.86
C HIS A 175 9.46 -15.42 -1.83
N ILE A 176 8.70 -14.87 -0.87
CA ILE A 176 7.92 -15.67 0.09
C ILE A 176 6.92 -16.55 -0.64
N ARG A 177 6.15 -15.98 -1.57
CA ARG A 177 5.17 -16.72 -2.36
C ARG A 177 5.83 -17.81 -3.21
N GLU A 178 6.90 -17.49 -3.91
CA GLU A 178 7.65 -18.43 -4.74
C GLU A 178 8.15 -19.62 -3.91
N LYS A 179 8.74 -19.35 -2.75
CA LYS A 179 9.19 -20.41 -1.83
C LYS A 179 8.02 -21.24 -1.31
N TYR A 180 6.91 -20.63 -0.92
CA TYR A 180 5.71 -21.34 -0.51
C TYR A 180 5.22 -22.27 -1.62
N ASN A 181 5.10 -21.75 -2.84
CA ASN A 181 4.60 -22.47 -4.00
C ASN A 181 5.54 -23.58 -4.48
N SER A 182 6.83 -23.51 -4.17
CA SER A 182 7.79 -24.59 -4.43
C SER A 182 7.65 -25.77 -3.46
N ILE A 183 7.10 -25.54 -2.28
CA ILE A 183 6.98 -26.55 -1.22
C ILE A 183 5.58 -27.18 -1.19
N TYR A 184 4.53 -26.39 -1.38
CA TYR A 184 3.15 -26.83 -1.20
C TYR A 184 2.42 -27.05 -2.51
N LYS A 185 1.62 -28.12 -2.60
CA LYS A 185 0.78 -28.43 -3.79
C LYS A 185 -0.31 -27.37 -4.01
N VAL A 186 -0.90 -26.87 -2.92
CA VAL A 186 -1.90 -25.80 -2.98
C VAL A 186 -1.17 -24.48 -3.14
N GLN A 187 -1.31 -23.87 -4.30
CA GLN A 187 -0.59 -22.66 -4.65
C GLN A 187 -1.17 -21.44 -3.96
N MET A 188 -0.30 -20.59 -3.46
CA MET A 188 -0.67 -19.28 -2.89
C MET A 188 -0.88 -18.27 -4.04
N PRO A 189 -2.01 -17.54 -4.06
CA PRO A 189 -2.23 -16.51 -5.07
C PRO A 189 -1.19 -15.37 -4.93
N PRO A 190 -1.10 -14.46 -5.93
CA PRO A 190 -0.26 -13.29 -5.81
C PRO A 190 -0.66 -12.42 -4.62
N ILE A 191 0.15 -12.44 -3.55
CA ILE A 191 0.00 -11.56 -2.39
C ILE A 191 1.03 -10.45 -2.52
N THR A 192 0.56 -9.22 -2.42
CA THR A 192 1.36 -8.00 -2.46
C THR A 192 0.93 -7.07 -1.32
N PRO A 193 1.69 -6.03 -0.97
CA PRO A 193 1.26 -5.05 0.01
C PRO A 193 -0.10 -4.43 -0.31
N HIS A 194 -0.40 -4.25 -1.59
CA HIS A 194 -1.71 -3.75 -2.04
C HIS A 194 -2.84 -4.75 -1.78
N VAL A 195 -2.59 -6.04 -2.00
CA VAL A 195 -3.53 -7.12 -1.66
C VAL A 195 -3.78 -7.19 -0.15
N CYS A 196 -2.75 -6.97 0.69
CA CYS A 196 -2.93 -6.89 2.15
C CYS A 196 -3.91 -5.77 2.52
N ARG A 197 -3.75 -4.59 1.92
CA ARG A 197 -4.65 -3.46 2.13
C ARG A 197 -6.09 -3.75 1.66
N HIS A 198 -6.27 -4.38 0.49
CA HIS A 198 -7.59 -4.82 0.02
C HIS A 198 -8.22 -5.86 0.95
N THR A 199 -7.42 -6.80 1.45
CA THR A 199 -7.86 -7.81 2.41
C THR A 199 -8.33 -7.19 3.70
N PHE A 200 -7.56 -6.21 4.24
CA PHE A 200 -7.98 -5.44 5.41
C PHE A 200 -9.32 -4.75 5.17
N CYS A 201 -9.46 -4.00 4.07
CA CYS A 201 -10.69 -3.30 3.72
C CYS A 201 -11.89 -4.25 3.67
N SER A 202 -11.76 -5.38 2.95
CA SER A 202 -12.80 -6.40 2.81
C SER A 202 -13.15 -7.04 4.15
N ASN A 203 -12.16 -7.33 5.01
CA ASN A 203 -12.39 -7.91 6.33
C ASN A 203 -13.13 -6.94 7.26
N MET A 204 -12.76 -5.64 7.23
CA MET A 204 -13.42 -4.60 8.03
C MET A 204 -14.86 -4.34 7.55
N ALA A 205 -15.10 -4.30 6.24
CA ALA A 205 -16.44 -4.20 5.68
C ALA A 205 -17.32 -5.39 6.08
N LYS A 206 -16.79 -6.62 5.97
CA LYS A 206 -17.49 -7.85 6.39
C LYS A 206 -17.77 -7.92 7.89
N SER A 207 -16.96 -7.28 8.73
CA SER A 207 -17.18 -7.20 10.17
C SER A 207 -18.22 -6.14 10.58
N GLY A 208 -18.83 -5.43 9.63
CA GLY A 208 -19.84 -4.41 9.89
C GLY A 208 -19.27 -3.06 10.31
N MET A 209 -17.99 -2.79 10.03
CA MET A 209 -17.41 -1.47 10.31
C MET A 209 -18.18 -0.38 9.53
N ASN A 210 -18.43 0.75 10.18
CA ASN A 210 -19.10 1.89 9.56
C ASN A 210 -18.33 2.32 8.29
N PRO A 211 -18.99 2.44 7.12
CA PRO A 211 -18.33 2.80 5.85
C PRO A 211 -17.52 4.10 5.91
N LYS A 212 -18.02 5.13 6.60
CA LYS A 212 -17.30 6.41 6.77
C LYS A 212 -16.03 6.24 7.60
N MET A 213 -16.08 5.39 8.64
CA MET A 213 -14.90 5.08 9.45
C MET A 213 -13.87 4.31 8.61
N LEU A 214 -14.33 3.33 7.82
CA LEU A 214 -13.45 2.59 6.92
C LEU A 214 -12.82 3.50 5.87
N GLN A 215 -13.60 4.39 5.26
CA GLN A 215 -13.12 5.43 4.34
C GLN A 215 -12.03 6.28 4.98
N TYR A 216 -12.25 6.77 6.20
CA TYR A 216 -11.26 7.55 6.95
C TYR A 216 -9.97 6.76 7.18
N ILE A 217 -10.05 5.53 7.70
CA ILE A 217 -8.88 4.67 7.95
C ILE A 217 -8.12 4.39 6.65
N MET A 218 -8.83 4.15 5.56
CA MET A 218 -8.23 3.90 4.26
C MET A 218 -7.67 5.18 3.60
N GLY A 219 -8.06 6.37 4.04
CA GLY A 219 -7.66 7.64 3.43
C GLY A 219 -8.12 7.76 1.98
N HIS A 220 -9.38 7.40 1.72
CA HIS A 220 -10.03 7.59 0.43
C HIS A 220 -10.85 8.88 0.46
N SER A 221 -10.76 9.68 -0.61
CA SER A 221 -11.58 10.89 -0.78
C SER A 221 -13.05 10.54 -1.07
N ASP A 222 -13.30 9.42 -1.77
CA ASP A 222 -14.62 8.94 -2.15
C ASP A 222 -14.91 7.50 -1.70
N ILE A 223 -16.22 7.18 -1.53
CA ILE A 223 -16.69 5.84 -1.10
C ILE A 223 -16.86 4.88 -2.29
N SER A 224 -16.71 5.35 -3.53
CA SER A 224 -16.83 4.49 -4.72
C SER A 224 -15.77 3.39 -4.70
N VAL A 225 -16.19 2.21 -4.27
CA VAL A 225 -15.43 0.96 -4.26
C VAL A 225 -16.07 0.00 -5.24
#